data_f8e4e274da60e3d89a1af196b6023ca1
#
_entry.id   f8e4e274da60e3d89a1af196b6023ca1
#
_cell.length_a   1.000
_cell.length_b   1.000
_cell.length_c   1.000
_cell.angle_alpha   90.00
_cell.angle_beta   90.00
_cell.angle_gamma   90.00
#
_symmetry.space_group_name_H-M   'P 1'
#
loop_
_entity.id
_entity.type
_entity.pdbx_description
1 polymer ?
#
loop_
_entity_poly.entity_id
_entity_poly.type
_entity_poly.pdbx_seq_one_letter_code
_entity_poly.pdbx_strand_id
1 'polypeptide(L)'
;MRAGAYSWRSSAKAIERLKSAKSEIRSVARKDPVTAAEGVIALAHRIWPAFEHIDTSSGALGSAVNRTLEDLLPILIEAPADEKTRAKWLEQLREAILDDGVDYLAPIADRFGEIAAYPALKNDHADRDLVLIRAAWSDHARFSHVTTATLMLSCLLEAGRHEELLQLLALKRTRMWFHEKFGAEAILRQGREDEALAFAESLLRDDRQHWGYNGIARFCERILIHQGREEAAYGRFGLPSASGNTYLAMWRDLVKRYPGLDARRILEDLIESRGAKGKWFAAAKTAKYLDVALDCAAQPDAAPATLIRAARDFAIKEPDFAVQVGLHAIAHLLAGRGYEPSPFDIDEAVGHVMAASARTGQEDQALRELERLAANASADPQMLARLKSSIAEIEKGNG
;
A
#
# COMPACT_ATOMS: atom_id res chain seq x y z
N MET A 1 11.84 7.56 31.67
CA MET A 1 11.64 7.69 30.20
C MET A 1 12.97 7.95 29.53
N ARG A 2 13.35 7.22 28.48
CA ARG A 2 14.57 7.54 27.72
C ARG A 2 14.28 8.77 26.86
N ALA A 3 15.13 9.79 26.95
CA ALA A 3 15.03 11.00 26.12
C ALA A 3 15.01 10.63 24.63
N GLY A 4 14.03 11.12 23.87
CA GLY A 4 13.87 10.85 22.43
C GLY A 4 12.96 9.68 22.04
N ALA A 5 12.23 9.06 22.98
CA ALA A 5 11.27 7.97 22.69
C ALA A 5 10.14 8.42 21.73
N TYR A 6 9.75 9.67 21.77
CA TYR A 6 8.69 10.26 20.91
C TYR A 6 9.23 10.96 19.64
N SER A 7 10.44 10.65 19.19
CA SER A 7 10.99 11.24 17.97
C SER A 7 10.78 10.32 16.76
N TRP A 8 10.64 10.89 15.57
CA TRP A 8 10.61 10.17 14.27
C TRP A 8 11.78 9.20 14.08
N ARG A 9 12.93 9.50 14.70
CA ARG A 9 14.11 8.63 14.68
C ARG A 9 13.92 7.34 15.47
N SER A 10 13.02 7.32 16.48
CA SER A 10 12.74 6.11 17.27
C SER A 10 11.96 5.07 16.46
N SER A 11 10.95 5.49 15.68
CA SER A 11 10.19 4.61 14.79
C SER A 11 11.08 4.00 13.71
N ALA A 12 12.01 4.77 13.11
CA ALA A 12 12.96 4.25 12.12
C ALA A 12 13.87 3.16 12.69
N LYS A 13 14.41 3.38 13.91
CA LYS A 13 15.23 2.38 14.61
C LYS A 13 14.45 1.13 14.99
N ALA A 14 13.19 1.28 15.39
CA ALA A 14 12.30 0.15 15.70
C ALA A 14 12.05 -0.70 14.44
N ILE A 15 11.76 -0.07 13.30
CA ILE A 15 11.58 -0.74 12.00
C ILE A 15 12.86 -1.48 11.57
N GLU A 16 14.04 -0.89 11.79
CA GLU A 16 15.30 -1.53 11.45
C GLU A 16 15.55 -2.78 12.33
N ARG A 17 15.25 -2.71 13.63
CA ARG A 17 15.32 -3.86 14.53
C ARG A 17 14.35 -4.97 14.15
N LEU A 18 13.13 -4.63 13.72
CA LEU A 18 12.18 -5.61 13.19
C LEU A 18 12.73 -6.32 11.94
N LYS A 19 13.34 -5.58 11.02
CA LYS A 19 14.00 -6.16 9.83
C LYS A 19 15.13 -7.11 10.21
N SER A 20 15.96 -6.73 11.18
CA SER A 20 17.06 -7.59 11.68
C SER A 20 16.53 -8.86 12.31
N ALA A 21 15.54 -8.75 13.22
CA ALA A 21 14.91 -9.92 13.84
C ALA A 21 14.27 -10.86 12.81
N LYS A 22 13.55 -10.31 11.81
CA LYS A 22 12.99 -11.10 10.70
C LYS A 22 14.08 -11.85 9.92
N SER A 23 15.18 -11.17 9.60
CA SER A 23 16.29 -11.80 8.87
C SER A 23 16.94 -12.94 9.65
N GLU A 24 17.13 -12.75 10.95
CA GLU A 24 17.70 -13.75 11.84
C GLU A 24 16.80 -14.98 11.94
N ILE A 25 15.51 -14.79 12.24
CA ILE A 25 14.52 -15.88 12.33
C ILE A 25 14.48 -16.67 11.01
N ARG A 26 14.44 -16.00 9.85
CA ARG A 26 14.47 -16.66 8.53
C ARG A 26 15.76 -17.45 8.28
N SER A 27 16.88 -16.97 8.80
CA SER A 27 18.16 -17.70 8.69
C SER A 27 18.14 -18.98 9.50
N VAL A 28 17.58 -18.93 10.73
CA VAL A 28 17.42 -20.10 11.60
C VAL A 28 16.45 -21.10 11.01
N ALA A 29 15.33 -20.64 10.42
CA ALA A 29 14.27 -21.49 9.87
C ALA A 29 14.76 -22.51 8.83
N ARG A 30 15.84 -22.19 8.12
CA ARG A 30 16.46 -23.10 7.12
C ARG A 30 17.13 -24.33 7.75
N LYS A 31 17.50 -24.26 9.03
CA LYS A 31 18.24 -25.31 9.73
C LYS A 31 17.41 -25.94 10.85
N ASP A 32 16.65 -25.12 11.55
CA ASP A 32 15.85 -25.50 12.69
C ASP A 32 14.52 -24.73 12.70
N PRO A 33 13.48 -25.24 12.00
CA PRO A 33 12.18 -24.60 11.92
C PRO A 33 11.48 -24.43 13.28
N VAL A 34 11.71 -25.35 14.22
CA VAL A 34 11.09 -25.29 15.57
C VAL A 34 11.67 -24.13 16.36
N THR A 35 12.99 -24.02 16.43
CA THR A 35 13.66 -22.89 17.10
C THR A 35 13.31 -21.56 16.41
N ALA A 36 13.15 -21.54 15.09
CA ALA A 36 12.71 -20.34 14.38
C ALA A 36 11.28 -19.94 14.77
N ALA A 37 10.35 -20.89 14.87
CA ALA A 37 8.99 -20.64 15.35
C ALA A 37 8.97 -20.08 16.77
N GLU A 38 9.79 -20.62 17.68
CA GLU A 38 9.97 -20.05 19.02
C GLU A 38 10.52 -18.61 18.97
N GLY A 39 11.38 -18.31 17.99
CA GLY A 39 11.85 -16.95 17.71
C GLY A 39 10.71 -16.00 17.32
N VAL A 40 9.73 -16.47 16.54
CA VAL A 40 8.54 -15.68 16.20
C VAL A 40 7.70 -15.38 17.44
N ILE A 41 7.50 -16.37 18.30
CA ILE A 41 6.75 -16.23 19.57
C ILE A 41 7.46 -15.24 20.50
N ALA A 42 8.77 -15.37 20.64
CA ALA A 42 9.57 -14.44 21.44
C ALA A 42 9.52 -13.01 20.89
N LEU A 43 9.45 -12.84 19.56
CA LEU A 43 9.24 -11.54 18.94
C LEU A 43 7.85 -11.00 19.26
N ALA A 44 6.78 -11.80 19.16
CA ALA A 44 5.42 -11.40 19.48
C ALA A 44 5.30 -10.83 20.91
N HIS A 45 5.85 -11.52 21.91
CA HIS A 45 5.88 -11.05 23.30
C HIS A 45 6.64 -9.74 23.49
N ARG A 46 7.56 -9.38 22.61
CA ARG A 46 8.39 -8.18 22.75
C ARG A 46 7.85 -6.97 22.00
N ILE A 47 6.94 -7.16 21.06
CA ILE A 47 6.45 -6.08 20.21
C ILE A 47 5.77 -5.00 21.04
N TRP A 48 4.74 -5.35 21.80
CA TRP A 48 4.00 -4.35 22.60
C TRP A 48 4.89 -3.67 23.65
N PRO A 49 5.58 -4.38 24.57
CA PRO A 49 6.42 -3.72 25.56
C PRO A 49 7.55 -2.86 24.98
N ALA A 50 8.02 -3.17 23.76
CA ALA A 50 9.05 -2.40 23.11
C ALA A 50 8.52 -1.12 22.45
N PHE A 51 7.25 -1.11 22.03
CA PHE A 51 6.68 -0.06 21.19
C PHE A 51 5.60 0.79 21.87
N GLU A 52 5.12 0.42 23.06
CA GLU A 52 4.08 1.15 23.82
C GLU A 52 4.45 2.64 24.08
N HIS A 53 5.74 2.98 24.05
CA HIS A 53 6.25 4.34 24.29
C HIS A 53 6.81 4.99 23.02
N ILE A 54 6.56 4.42 21.83
CA ILE A 54 7.03 4.99 20.55
C ILE A 54 5.87 5.72 19.87
N ASP A 55 6.16 6.87 19.28
CA ASP A 55 5.18 7.58 18.44
C ASP A 55 4.86 6.74 17.19
N THR A 56 3.60 6.33 17.08
CA THR A 56 3.07 5.52 15.98
C THR A 56 2.08 6.27 15.09
N SER A 57 1.91 7.57 15.31
CA SER A 57 0.92 8.43 14.63
C SER A 57 1.01 8.39 13.10
N SER A 58 2.19 8.12 12.54
CA SER A 58 2.41 7.97 11.09
C SER A 58 1.89 6.65 10.50
N GLY A 59 1.52 5.67 11.34
CA GLY A 59 1.15 4.31 10.91
C GLY A 59 2.32 3.47 10.36
N ALA A 60 3.51 4.04 10.19
CA ALA A 60 4.64 3.36 9.56
C ALA A 60 5.13 2.17 10.38
N LEU A 61 5.17 2.30 11.72
CA LEU A 61 5.58 1.21 12.62
C LEU A 61 4.56 0.08 12.60
N GLY A 62 3.26 0.35 12.72
CA GLY A 62 2.20 -0.65 12.64
C GLY A 62 2.24 -1.43 11.33
N SER A 63 2.38 -0.72 10.20
CA SER A 63 2.54 -1.34 8.88
C SER A 63 3.80 -2.20 8.76
N ALA A 64 4.89 -1.84 9.45
CA ALA A 64 6.12 -2.64 9.45
C ALA A 64 5.98 -3.88 10.32
N VAL A 65 5.29 -3.79 11.47
CA VAL A 65 4.97 -4.93 12.33
C VAL A 65 4.11 -5.93 11.57
N ASN A 66 2.97 -5.50 11.01
CA ASN A 66 2.05 -6.37 10.28
C ASN A 66 2.77 -7.13 9.16
N ARG A 67 3.51 -6.41 8.29
CA ARG A 67 4.30 -7.06 7.23
C ARG A 67 5.36 -8.03 7.75
N THR A 68 5.98 -7.72 8.89
CA THR A 68 6.97 -8.60 9.49
C THR A 68 6.33 -9.89 9.99
N LEU A 69 5.19 -9.79 10.67
CA LEU A 69 4.45 -10.94 11.19
C LEU A 69 3.85 -11.78 10.05
N GLU A 70 3.22 -11.15 9.05
CA GLU A 70 2.74 -11.85 7.85
C GLU A 70 3.83 -12.65 7.16
N ASP A 71 5.03 -12.08 7.04
CA ASP A 71 6.20 -12.73 6.46
C ASP A 71 6.77 -13.89 7.29
N LEU A 72 6.54 -13.91 8.61
CA LEU A 72 7.02 -14.92 9.55
C LEU A 72 5.97 -15.98 9.90
N LEU A 73 4.69 -15.71 9.67
CA LEU A 73 3.60 -16.66 9.95
C LEU A 73 3.78 -18.04 9.30
N PRO A 74 4.24 -18.17 8.04
CA PRO A 74 4.49 -19.49 7.46
C PRO A 74 5.48 -20.32 8.27
N ILE A 75 6.52 -19.70 8.84
CA ILE A 75 7.50 -20.40 9.69
C ILE A 75 6.83 -20.98 10.93
N LEU A 76 5.94 -20.21 11.56
CA LEU A 76 5.21 -20.61 12.75
C LEU A 76 4.17 -21.72 12.44
N ILE A 77 3.45 -21.60 11.32
CA ILE A 77 2.40 -22.54 10.92
C ILE A 77 3.00 -23.87 10.48
N GLU A 78 4.05 -23.84 9.66
CA GLU A 78 4.64 -25.02 9.02
C GLU A 78 5.68 -25.74 9.91
N ALA A 79 6.07 -25.16 11.06
CA ALA A 79 7.04 -25.77 11.94
C ALA A 79 6.62 -27.20 12.35
N PRO A 80 7.51 -28.21 12.28
CA PRO A 80 7.20 -29.61 12.61
C PRO A 80 7.24 -29.83 14.11
N ALA A 81 6.43 -29.09 14.88
CA ALA A 81 6.32 -29.23 16.34
C ALA A 81 5.22 -30.22 16.71
N ASP A 82 5.43 -30.98 17.78
CA ASP A 82 4.42 -31.88 18.35
C ASP A 82 3.27 -31.12 19.03
N GLU A 83 2.19 -31.84 19.33
CA GLU A 83 0.97 -31.22 19.89
C GLU A 83 1.24 -30.53 21.23
N LYS A 84 2.07 -31.09 22.08
CA LYS A 84 2.43 -30.50 23.38
C LYS A 84 3.19 -29.18 23.22
N THR A 85 4.14 -29.15 22.31
CA THR A 85 4.88 -27.93 21.96
C THR A 85 3.96 -26.88 21.39
N ARG A 86 3.08 -27.27 20.47
CA ARG A 86 2.05 -26.35 19.89
C ARG A 86 1.13 -25.81 20.98
N ALA A 87 0.63 -26.63 21.89
CA ALA A 87 -0.21 -26.17 23.00
C ALA A 87 0.49 -25.08 23.82
N LYS A 88 1.77 -25.28 24.14
CA LYS A 88 2.58 -24.24 24.83
C LYS A 88 2.69 -22.96 24.02
N TRP A 89 2.95 -23.04 22.71
CA TRP A 89 3.04 -21.88 21.83
C TRP A 89 1.74 -21.09 21.78
N LEU A 90 0.60 -21.79 21.70
CA LEU A 90 -0.71 -21.16 21.67
C LEU A 90 -1.02 -20.37 22.95
N GLU A 91 -0.68 -20.94 24.13
CA GLU A 91 -0.84 -20.20 25.38
C GLU A 91 0.03 -18.94 25.42
N GLN A 92 1.29 -19.05 25.03
CA GLN A 92 2.18 -17.90 24.97
C GLN A 92 1.67 -16.82 23.99
N LEU A 93 1.22 -17.20 22.79
CA LEU A 93 0.67 -16.26 21.83
C LEU A 93 -0.63 -15.64 22.34
N ARG A 94 -1.49 -16.42 23.00
CA ARG A 94 -2.72 -15.90 23.63
C ARG A 94 -2.40 -14.83 24.68
N GLU A 95 -1.44 -15.08 25.56
CA GLU A 95 -0.97 -14.09 26.53
C GLU A 95 -0.47 -12.83 25.85
N ALA A 96 0.39 -12.94 24.84
CA ALA A 96 0.91 -11.79 24.11
C ALA A 96 -0.20 -10.97 23.42
N ILE A 97 -1.22 -11.63 22.86
CA ILE A 97 -2.37 -10.96 22.22
C ILE A 97 -3.26 -10.26 23.25
N LEU A 98 -3.45 -10.85 24.43
CA LEU A 98 -4.22 -10.22 25.52
C LEU A 98 -3.51 -8.98 26.09
N ASP A 99 -2.19 -8.98 26.08
CA ASP A 99 -1.36 -7.85 26.54
C ASP A 99 -1.20 -6.75 25.49
N ASP A 100 -1.53 -7.03 24.22
CA ASP A 100 -1.35 -6.08 23.12
C ASP A 100 -2.38 -4.95 23.15
N GLY A 101 -1.94 -3.75 23.49
CA GLY A 101 -2.81 -2.58 23.64
C GLY A 101 -3.28 -1.91 22.35
N VAL A 102 -2.76 -2.32 21.17
CA VAL A 102 -3.03 -1.64 19.88
C VAL A 102 -3.18 -2.59 18.68
N ASP A 103 -3.45 -3.85 18.94
CA ASP A 103 -3.67 -4.90 17.91
C ASP A 103 -2.49 -5.12 16.93
N TYR A 104 -1.26 -4.95 17.38
CA TYR A 104 -0.08 -5.26 16.58
C TYR A 104 -0.02 -6.73 16.17
N LEU A 105 -0.55 -7.63 17.03
CA LEU A 105 -0.55 -9.07 16.81
C LEU A 105 -1.77 -9.58 16.04
N ALA A 106 -2.57 -8.68 15.47
CA ALA A 106 -3.72 -9.05 14.64
C ALA A 106 -3.41 -10.11 13.56
N PRO A 107 -2.27 -10.07 12.83
CA PRO A 107 -1.94 -11.12 11.86
C PRO A 107 -1.82 -12.52 12.49
N ILE A 108 -1.31 -12.62 13.72
CA ILE A 108 -1.21 -13.88 14.46
C ILE A 108 -2.59 -14.34 14.94
N ALA A 109 -3.39 -13.42 15.49
CA ALA A 109 -4.75 -13.70 15.94
C ALA A 109 -5.62 -14.22 14.78
N ASP A 110 -5.51 -13.62 13.59
CA ASP A 110 -6.24 -13.99 12.39
C ASP A 110 -5.97 -15.44 11.93
N ARG A 111 -4.76 -15.93 12.14
CA ARG A 111 -4.32 -17.26 11.72
C ARG A 111 -4.06 -18.21 12.88
N PHE A 112 -4.61 -17.93 14.05
CA PHE A 112 -4.39 -18.69 15.27
C PHE A 112 -4.82 -20.16 15.13
N GLY A 113 -5.93 -20.42 14.45
CA GLY A 113 -6.40 -21.78 14.17
C GLY A 113 -5.47 -22.57 13.23
N GLU A 114 -4.79 -21.90 12.29
CA GLU A 114 -3.77 -22.54 11.45
C GLU A 114 -2.52 -22.88 12.27
N ILE A 115 -2.11 -21.98 13.17
CA ILE A 115 -0.98 -22.20 14.08
C ILE A 115 -1.28 -23.37 15.02
N ALA A 116 -2.52 -23.59 15.44
CA ALA A 116 -2.93 -24.70 16.28
C ALA A 116 -2.62 -26.07 15.67
N ALA A 117 -2.69 -26.18 14.33
CA ALA A 117 -2.40 -27.36 13.51
C ALA A 117 -3.23 -28.61 13.85
N TYR A 118 -3.23 -29.06 15.12
CA TYR A 118 -3.88 -30.28 15.59
C TYR A 118 -5.37 -30.08 15.84
N PRO A 119 -6.26 -31.04 15.42
CA PRO A 119 -7.70 -30.94 15.62
C PRO A 119 -8.11 -30.75 17.08
N ALA A 120 -7.42 -31.41 18.01
CA ALA A 120 -7.69 -31.29 19.45
C ALA A 120 -7.49 -29.85 19.93
N LEU A 121 -6.35 -29.23 19.58
CA LEU A 121 -6.03 -27.86 19.95
C LEU A 121 -6.97 -26.83 19.31
N LYS A 122 -7.33 -27.02 18.04
CA LYS A 122 -8.32 -26.18 17.36
C LYS A 122 -9.67 -26.17 18.09
N ASN A 123 -10.17 -27.36 18.46
CA ASN A 123 -11.42 -27.48 19.19
C ASN A 123 -11.33 -26.92 20.61
N ASP A 124 -10.26 -27.19 21.35
CA ASP A 124 -10.06 -26.65 22.70
C ASP A 124 -10.11 -25.12 22.71
N HIS A 125 -9.36 -24.48 21.82
CA HIS A 125 -9.35 -23.04 21.72
C HIS A 125 -10.66 -22.44 21.13
N ALA A 126 -11.38 -23.18 20.29
CA ALA A 126 -12.70 -22.80 19.82
C ALA A 126 -13.73 -22.80 20.96
N ASP A 127 -13.66 -23.79 21.85
CA ASP A 127 -14.64 -23.94 22.94
C ASP A 127 -14.33 -23.07 24.16
N ARG A 128 -13.08 -22.71 24.38
CA ARG A 128 -12.60 -22.01 25.58
C ARG A 128 -13.38 -20.75 25.93
N ASP A 129 -13.63 -19.89 24.95
CA ASP A 129 -14.32 -18.61 25.15
C ASP A 129 -15.74 -18.58 24.54
N LEU A 130 -16.22 -19.70 24.00
CA LEU A 130 -17.47 -19.77 23.25
C LEU A 130 -18.67 -19.29 24.05
N VAL A 131 -18.79 -19.71 25.30
CA VAL A 131 -19.90 -19.33 26.20
C VAL A 131 -19.86 -17.81 26.48
N LEU A 132 -18.69 -17.28 26.78
CA LEU A 132 -18.49 -15.85 27.04
C LEU A 132 -18.85 -15.00 25.81
N ILE A 133 -18.30 -15.39 24.65
CA ILE A 133 -18.51 -14.64 23.39
C ILE A 133 -19.97 -14.72 22.95
N ARG A 134 -20.61 -15.90 23.06
CA ARG A 134 -22.02 -16.06 22.76
C ARG A 134 -22.88 -15.18 23.67
N ALA A 135 -22.61 -15.12 24.96
CA ALA A 135 -23.30 -14.25 25.90
C ALA A 135 -23.07 -12.76 25.53
N ALA A 136 -21.83 -12.34 25.27
CA ALA A 136 -21.49 -10.95 24.94
C ALA A 136 -22.14 -10.47 23.63
N TRP A 137 -22.34 -11.38 22.65
CA TRP A 137 -22.94 -11.01 21.37
C TRP A 137 -24.48 -11.19 21.32
N SER A 138 -25.05 -12.04 22.18
CA SER A 138 -26.52 -12.24 22.30
C SER A 138 -27.16 -11.17 23.14
N ASP A 139 -26.49 -10.67 24.17
CA ASP A 139 -27.01 -9.65 25.04
C ASP A 139 -26.98 -8.28 24.36
N HIS A 140 -28.00 -7.49 24.59
CA HIS A 140 -28.04 -6.09 24.17
C HIS A 140 -27.10 -5.20 24.99
N ALA A 141 -26.10 -5.80 25.64
CA ALA A 141 -25.08 -5.15 26.42
C ALA A 141 -24.31 -4.10 25.63
N ARG A 142 -23.91 -3.03 26.30
CA ARG A 142 -23.18 -1.89 25.73
C ARG A 142 -21.82 -2.24 25.13
N PHE A 143 -21.25 -3.38 25.48
CA PHE A 143 -19.91 -3.80 25.08
C PHE A 143 -19.94 -5.21 24.46
N SER A 144 -19.79 -5.27 23.14
CA SER A 144 -19.70 -6.53 22.40
C SER A 144 -18.24 -6.88 22.02
N HIS A 145 -17.25 -6.11 22.49
CA HIS A 145 -15.85 -6.39 22.22
C HIS A 145 -15.32 -7.46 23.16
N VAL A 146 -14.81 -8.54 22.59
CA VAL A 146 -14.10 -9.61 23.30
C VAL A 146 -12.78 -9.84 22.56
N THR A 147 -11.66 -9.54 23.21
CA THR A 147 -10.32 -9.59 22.61
C THR A 147 -9.99 -10.96 22.03
N THR A 148 -10.49 -12.04 22.64
CA THR A 148 -10.23 -13.43 22.19
C THR A 148 -11.17 -13.90 21.08
N ALA A 149 -12.14 -13.09 20.66
CA ALA A 149 -13.11 -13.51 19.64
C ALA A 149 -12.44 -13.88 18.30
N THR A 150 -11.41 -13.15 17.88
CA THR A 150 -10.66 -13.47 16.65
C THR A 150 -9.96 -14.81 16.74
N LEU A 151 -9.37 -15.14 17.88
CA LEU A 151 -8.72 -16.44 18.12
C LEU A 151 -9.71 -17.59 17.98
N MET A 152 -10.85 -17.46 18.64
CA MET A 152 -11.92 -18.47 18.60
C MET A 152 -12.49 -18.63 17.18
N LEU A 153 -12.80 -17.52 16.48
CA LEU A 153 -13.32 -17.58 15.11
C LEU A 153 -12.32 -18.24 14.16
N SER A 154 -11.04 -17.94 14.31
CA SER A 154 -9.96 -18.60 13.56
C SER A 154 -9.93 -20.10 13.82
N CYS A 155 -10.07 -20.51 15.08
CA CYS A 155 -10.10 -21.92 15.47
C CYS A 155 -11.37 -22.64 14.97
N LEU A 156 -12.55 -22.02 15.05
CA LEU A 156 -13.80 -22.57 14.50
C LEU A 156 -13.68 -22.80 12.98
N LEU A 157 -13.13 -21.84 12.25
CA LEU A 157 -12.89 -21.94 10.81
C LEU A 157 -11.98 -23.14 10.49
N GLU A 158 -10.86 -23.25 11.19
CA GLU A 158 -9.85 -24.29 10.95
C GLU A 158 -10.23 -25.66 11.49
N ALA A 159 -11.19 -25.73 12.43
CA ALA A 159 -11.80 -26.96 12.89
C ALA A 159 -12.94 -27.45 11.97
N GLY A 160 -13.30 -26.68 10.92
CA GLY A 160 -14.43 -27.00 10.02
C GLY A 160 -15.82 -26.80 10.65
N ARG A 161 -15.90 -26.11 11.80
CA ARG A 161 -17.17 -25.83 12.52
C ARG A 161 -17.88 -24.61 11.90
N HIS A 162 -18.07 -24.65 10.58
CA HIS A 162 -18.52 -23.51 9.78
C HIS A 162 -19.92 -23.03 10.16
N GLU A 163 -20.87 -23.96 10.38
CA GLU A 163 -22.25 -23.60 10.74
C GLU A 163 -22.31 -22.91 12.11
N GLU A 164 -21.53 -23.40 13.09
CA GLU A 164 -21.48 -22.79 14.40
C GLU A 164 -20.84 -21.38 14.36
N LEU A 165 -19.80 -21.20 13.53
CA LEU A 165 -19.16 -19.93 13.29
C LEU A 165 -20.18 -18.93 12.69
N LEU A 166 -20.94 -19.33 11.67
CA LEU A 166 -21.94 -18.49 11.04
C LEU A 166 -23.10 -18.12 12.00
N GLN A 167 -23.58 -19.09 12.78
CA GLN A 167 -24.59 -18.83 13.82
C GLN A 167 -24.11 -17.86 14.89
N LEU A 168 -22.84 -17.95 15.28
CA LEU A 168 -22.24 -17.04 16.25
C LEU A 168 -22.13 -15.62 15.69
N LEU A 169 -21.66 -15.46 14.45
CA LEU A 169 -21.59 -14.15 13.79
C LEU A 169 -22.98 -13.50 13.63
N ALA A 170 -24.02 -14.30 13.39
CA ALA A 170 -25.39 -13.81 13.26
C ALA A 170 -25.94 -13.16 14.55
N LEU A 171 -25.37 -13.44 15.71
CA LEU A 171 -25.74 -12.78 16.99
C LEU A 171 -25.27 -11.33 17.06
N LYS A 172 -24.25 -10.94 16.23
CA LYS A 172 -23.67 -9.60 16.29
C LYS A 172 -24.59 -8.54 15.69
N ARG A 173 -24.75 -7.42 16.41
CA ARG A 173 -25.46 -6.24 15.91
C ARG A 173 -24.63 -5.43 14.92
N THR A 174 -23.32 -5.34 15.18
CA THR A 174 -22.39 -4.59 14.33
C THR A 174 -21.50 -5.57 13.58
N ARG A 175 -21.68 -5.58 12.27
CA ARG A 175 -20.92 -6.44 11.38
C ARG A 175 -19.64 -5.71 10.94
N MET A 176 -18.49 -6.20 11.36
CA MET A 176 -17.19 -5.62 11.05
C MET A 176 -16.33 -6.64 10.33
N TRP A 177 -15.68 -6.24 9.25
CA TRP A 177 -14.92 -7.14 8.39
C TRP A 177 -13.88 -7.98 9.13
N PHE A 178 -13.23 -7.46 10.15
CA PHE A 178 -12.21 -8.19 10.91
C PHE A 178 -12.75 -9.47 11.60
N HIS A 179 -14.08 -9.58 11.82
CA HIS A 179 -14.75 -10.82 12.23
C HIS A 179 -15.49 -11.50 11.08
N GLU A 180 -16.20 -10.72 10.27
CA GLU A 180 -17.05 -11.26 9.19
C GLU A 180 -16.23 -12.00 8.10
N LYS A 181 -14.94 -11.67 7.95
CA LYS A 181 -14.04 -12.39 7.04
C LYS A 181 -13.97 -13.89 7.30
N PHE A 182 -14.10 -14.32 8.57
CA PHE A 182 -14.17 -15.74 8.92
C PHE A 182 -15.47 -16.39 8.43
N GLY A 183 -16.59 -15.69 8.50
CA GLY A 183 -17.86 -16.14 7.92
C GLY A 183 -17.82 -16.25 6.40
N ALA A 184 -17.27 -15.22 5.75
CA ALA A 184 -17.06 -15.23 4.30
C ALA A 184 -16.17 -16.40 3.86
N GLU A 185 -15.09 -16.65 4.58
CA GLU A 185 -14.18 -17.76 4.31
C GLU A 185 -14.83 -19.13 4.61
N ALA A 186 -15.66 -19.23 5.65
CA ALA A 186 -16.39 -20.45 5.97
C ALA A 186 -17.38 -20.83 4.86
N ILE A 187 -18.11 -19.86 4.29
CA ILE A 187 -19.00 -20.05 3.14
C ILE A 187 -18.19 -20.48 1.91
N LEU A 188 -17.04 -19.81 1.67
CA LEU A 188 -16.17 -20.12 0.53
C LEU A 188 -15.62 -21.55 0.62
N ARG A 189 -15.17 -22.00 1.80
CA ARG A 189 -14.64 -23.35 2.02
C ARG A 189 -15.70 -24.47 1.88
N GLN A 190 -16.99 -24.10 1.94
CA GLN A 190 -18.11 -25.01 1.62
C GLN A 190 -18.37 -25.10 0.10
N GLY A 191 -17.55 -24.44 -0.75
CA GLY A 191 -17.74 -24.41 -2.21
C GLY A 191 -18.85 -23.46 -2.68
N ARG A 192 -19.37 -22.59 -1.80
CA ARG A 192 -20.48 -21.67 -2.05
C ARG A 192 -19.93 -20.29 -2.45
N GLU A 193 -19.17 -20.25 -3.58
CA GLU A 193 -18.41 -19.04 -3.99
C GLU A 193 -19.28 -17.81 -4.21
N ASP A 194 -20.40 -17.95 -4.95
CA ASP A 194 -21.29 -16.81 -5.23
C ASP A 194 -21.96 -16.28 -3.95
N GLU A 195 -22.25 -17.16 -3.01
CA GLU A 195 -22.81 -16.77 -1.72
C GLU A 195 -21.75 -16.08 -0.83
N ALA A 196 -20.52 -16.58 -0.83
CA ALA A 196 -19.40 -15.92 -0.15
C ALA A 196 -19.14 -14.51 -0.71
N LEU A 197 -19.22 -14.37 -2.04
CA LEU A 197 -19.12 -13.08 -2.72
C LEU A 197 -20.25 -12.14 -2.30
N ALA A 198 -21.50 -12.59 -2.37
CA ALA A 198 -22.69 -11.81 -1.98
C ALA A 198 -22.63 -11.43 -0.47
N PHE A 199 -22.20 -12.36 0.39
CA PHE A 199 -22.00 -12.09 1.81
C PHE A 199 -21.00 -10.96 2.06
N ALA A 200 -19.82 -11.02 1.42
CA ALA A 200 -18.80 -9.99 1.55
C ALA A 200 -19.28 -8.65 0.97
N GLU A 201 -19.92 -8.66 -0.19
CA GLU A 201 -20.49 -7.46 -0.82
C GLU A 201 -21.56 -6.78 0.04
N SER A 202 -22.36 -7.55 0.78
CA SER A 202 -23.36 -7.01 1.70
C SER A 202 -22.78 -6.15 2.83
N LEU A 203 -21.47 -6.25 3.06
CA LEU A 203 -20.74 -5.47 4.06
C LEU A 203 -20.12 -4.20 3.48
N LEU A 204 -20.11 -4.04 2.16
CA LEU A 204 -19.68 -2.81 1.51
C LEU A 204 -20.70 -1.70 1.81
N ARG A 205 -20.19 -0.55 2.26
CA ARG A 205 -20.96 0.69 2.39
C ARG A 205 -20.57 1.63 1.26
N ASP A 206 -21.41 2.60 0.96
CA ASP A 206 -21.14 3.61 -0.08
C ASP A 206 -19.87 4.42 0.18
N ASP A 207 -19.45 4.51 1.44
CA ASP A 207 -18.20 5.15 1.84
C ASP A 207 -17.01 4.20 1.66
N ARG A 208 -16.20 4.44 0.62
CA ARG A 208 -14.96 3.71 0.34
C ARG A 208 -13.85 3.91 1.38
N GLN A 209 -13.99 4.87 2.28
CA GLN A 209 -13.09 5.09 3.42
C GLN A 209 -13.48 4.23 4.63
N HIS A 210 -14.53 3.44 4.51
CA HIS A 210 -15.00 2.55 5.55
C HIS A 210 -13.91 1.56 5.99
N TRP A 211 -13.79 1.41 7.30
CA TRP A 211 -12.94 0.37 7.91
C TRP A 211 -13.28 -1.03 7.36
N GLY A 212 -12.28 -1.69 6.79
CA GLY A 212 -12.45 -3.02 6.17
C GLY A 212 -12.67 -3.02 4.66
N TYR A 213 -12.94 -1.87 4.01
CA TYR A 213 -13.18 -1.81 2.56
C TYR A 213 -12.13 -2.58 1.75
N ASN A 214 -10.84 -2.32 2.00
CA ASN A 214 -9.76 -2.98 1.26
C ASN A 214 -9.73 -4.49 1.50
N GLY A 215 -10.05 -4.96 2.70
CA GLY A 215 -10.13 -6.38 3.03
C GLY A 215 -11.28 -7.06 2.29
N ILE A 216 -12.48 -6.44 2.29
CA ILE A 216 -13.65 -6.91 1.55
C ILE A 216 -13.35 -6.95 0.06
N ALA A 217 -12.82 -5.86 -0.49
CA ALA A 217 -12.49 -5.76 -1.91
C ALA A 217 -11.51 -6.85 -2.35
N ARG A 218 -10.45 -7.11 -1.55
CA ARG A 218 -9.47 -8.18 -1.82
C ARG A 218 -10.08 -9.57 -1.75
N PHE A 219 -11.01 -9.81 -0.84
CA PHE A 219 -11.73 -11.08 -0.74
C PHE A 219 -12.60 -11.31 -1.99
N CYS A 220 -13.42 -10.32 -2.37
CA CYS A 220 -14.29 -10.39 -3.55
C CYS A 220 -13.46 -10.52 -4.85
N GLU A 221 -12.38 -9.76 -4.97
CA GLU A 221 -11.42 -9.81 -6.07
C GLU A 221 -10.87 -11.22 -6.27
N ARG A 222 -10.42 -11.87 -5.18
CA ARG A 222 -9.89 -13.25 -5.20
C ARG A 222 -10.90 -14.25 -5.74
N ILE A 223 -12.15 -14.18 -5.32
CA ILE A 223 -13.22 -15.06 -5.80
C ILE A 223 -13.45 -14.85 -7.29
N LEU A 224 -13.62 -13.60 -7.73
CA LEU A 224 -13.88 -13.29 -9.13
C LEU A 224 -12.72 -13.71 -10.06
N ILE A 225 -11.48 -13.54 -9.62
CA ILE A 225 -10.30 -14.03 -10.36
C ILE A 225 -10.34 -15.56 -10.46
N HIS A 226 -10.64 -16.27 -9.35
CA HIS A 226 -10.75 -17.72 -9.34
C HIS A 226 -11.85 -18.22 -10.30
N GLN A 227 -12.95 -17.47 -10.43
CA GLN A 227 -14.04 -17.75 -11.38
C GLN A 227 -13.70 -17.37 -12.83
N GLY A 228 -12.50 -16.89 -13.13
CA GLY A 228 -12.12 -16.40 -14.48
C GLY A 228 -12.78 -15.07 -14.86
N ARG A 229 -13.36 -14.33 -13.91
CA ARG A 229 -14.03 -13.04 -14.10
C ARG A 229 -13.10 -11.87 -13.81
N GLU A 230 -11.91 -11.90 -14.41
CA GLU A 230 -10.79 -10.97 -14.11
C GLU A 230 -11.17 -9.50 -14.38
N GLU A 231 -11.87 -9.21 -15.48
CA GLU A 231 -12.34 -7.84 -15.79
C GLU A 231 -13.32 -7.31 -14.74
N ALA A 232 -14.23 -8.16 -14.25
CA ALA A 232 -15.15 -7.78 -13.18
C ALA A 232 -14.42 -7.56 -11.85
N ALA A 233 -13.43 -8.40 -11.53
CA ALA A 233 -12.58 -8.25 -10.37
C ALA A 233 -11.82 -6.91 -10.41
N TYR A 234 -11.21 -6.62 -11.56
CA TYR A 234 -10.45 -5.38 -11.78
C TYR A 234 -11.32 -4.14 -11.63
N GLY A 235 -12.41 -4.04 -12.41
CA GLY A 235 -13.24 -2.83 -12.44
C GLY A 235 -14.01 -2.57 -11.13
N ARG A 236 -14.51 -3.64 -10.50
CA ARG A 236 -15.35 -3.51 -9.29
C ARG A 236 -14.52 -3.33 -8.01
N PHE A 237 -13.37 -3.99 -7.92
CA PHE A 237 -12.61 -4.09 -6.67
C PHE A 237 -11.13 -3.68 -6.82
N GLY A 238 -10.43 -4.16 -7.84
CA GLY A 238 -9.01 -3.93 -8.02
C GLY A 238 -8.66 -2.45 -8.17
N LEU A 239 -9.24 -1.79 -9.15
CA LEU A 239 -9.01 -0.38 -9.44
C LEU A 239 -9.48 0.54 -8.31
N PRO A 240 -10.71 0.40 -7.74
CA PRO A 240 -11.14 1.22 -6.60
C PRO A 240 -10.31 1.05 -5.33
N SER A 241 -9.82 -0.17 -5.05
CA SER A 241 -9.02 -0.49 -3.86
C SER A 241 -7.51 -0.33 -4.06
N ALA A 242 -7.08 0.13 -5.25
CA ALA A 242 -5.67 0.34 -5.53
C ALA A 242 -5.02 1.28 -4.52
N SER A 243 -3.93 0.87 -3.91
CA SER A 243 -3.24 1.62 -2.88
C SER A 243 -1.71 1.43 -3.00
N GLY A 244 -0.96 2.41 -2.50
CA GLY A 244 0.49 2.36 -2.52
C GLY A 244 1.08 3.65 -1.99
N ASN A 245 2.30 3.60 -1.49
CA ASN A 245 3.01 4.78 -0.96
C ASN A 245 3.43 5.76 -2.09
N THR A 246 3.38 5.34 -3.33
CA THR A 246 3.65 6.14 -4.52
C THR A 246 2.74 5.70 -5.66
N TYR A 247 2.50 6.59 -6.62
CA TYR A 247 1.73 6.29 -7.84
C TYR A 247 2.33 5.09 -8.61
N LEU A 248 3.65 5.03 -8.71
CA LEU A 248 4.36 3.91 -9.34
C LEU A 248 4.15 2.58 -8.58
N ALA A 249 4.16 2.61 -7.24
CA ALA A 249 3.92 1.41 -6.43
C ALA A 249 2.47 0.91 -6.60
N MET A 250 1.51 1.83 -6.66
CA MET A 250 0.10 1.53 -6.91
C MET A 250 -0.11 0.86 -8.27
N TRP A 251 0.48 1.40 -9.33
CA TRP A 251 0.45 0.80 -10.66
C TRP A 251 1.09 -0.59 -10.68
N ARG A 252 2.30 -0.75 -10.10
CA ARG A 252 2.99 -2.04 -10.06
C ARG A 252 2.22 -3.11 -9.30
N ASP A 253 1.52 -2.74 -8.23
CA ASP A 253 0.66 -3.66 -7.48
C ASP A 253 -0.49 -4.19 -8.35
N LEU A 254 -1.17 -3.30 -9.08
CA LEU A 254 -2.26 -3.71 -9.99
C LEU A 254 -1.74 -4.58 -11.15
N VAL A 255 -0.67 -4.17 -11.82
CA VAL A 255 -0.07 -4.95 -12.91
C VAL A 255 0.32 -6.36 -12.43
N LYS A 256 0.86 -6.47 -11.22
CA LYS A 256 1.19 -7.78 -10.64
C LYS A 256 -0.05 -8.63 -10.35
N ARG A 257 -1.15 -8.00 -9.92
CA ARG A 257 -2.41 -8.70 -9.59
C ARG A 257 -3.19 -9.12 -10.83
N TYR A 258 -3.06 -8.37 -11.91
CA TYR A 258 -3.78 -8.56 -13.16
C TYR A 258 -2.81 -8.75 -14.34
N PRO A 259 -2.07 -9.87 -14.37
CA PRO A 259 -1.06 -10.10 -15.39
C PRO A 259 -1.67 -10.31 -16.79
N GLY A 260 -2.97 -10.61 -16.88
CA GLY A 260 -3.71 -10.74 -18.13
C GLY A 260 -4.17 -9.42 -18.75
N LEU A 261 -4.14 -8.31 -17.98
CA LEU A 261 -4.54 -7.00 -18.46
C LEU A 261 -3.35 -6.19 -18.99
N ASP A 262 -3.62 -5.32 -19.98
CA ASP A 262 -2.59 -4.42 -20.50
C ASP A 262 -2.13 -3.43 -19.41
N ALA A 263 -0.83 -3.45 -19.14
CA ALA A 263 -0.20 -2.62 -18.12
C ALA A 263 -0.34 -1.11 -18.42
N ARG A 264 -0.39 -0.72 -19.71
CA ARG A 264 -0.65 0.65 -20.13
C ARG A 264 -2.08 1.07 -19.78
N ARG A 265 -3.06 0.25 -20.14
CA ARG A 265 -4.47 0.47 -19.78
C ARG A 265 -4.64 0.65 -18.26
N ILE A 266 -3.99 -0.20 -17.45
CA ILE A 266 -4.02 -0.08 -15.99
C ILE A 266 -3.48 1.28 -15.53
N LEU A 267 -2.43 1.82 -16.17
CA LEU A 267 -1.90 3.13 -15.83
C LEU A 267 -2.91 4.25 -16.17
N GLU A 268 -3.48 4.20 -17.36
CA GLU A 268 -4.46 5.18 -17.84
C GLU A 268 -5.73 5.17 -16.97
N ASP A 269 -6.26 4.00 -16.64
CA ASP A 269 -7.40 3.84 -15.72
C ASP A 269 -7.11 4.40 -14.32
N LEU A 270 -5.90 4.21 -13.79
CA LEU A 270 -5.48 4.78 -12.51
C LEU A 270 -5.40 6.31 -12.58
N ILE A 271 -4.83 6.88 -13.63
CA ILE A 271 -4.76 8.32 -13.86
C ILE A 271 -6.16 8.92 -13.89
N GLU A 272 -7.07 8.29 -14.61
CA GLU A 272 -8.45 8.75 -14.73
C GLU A 272 -9.22 8.65 -13.40
N SER A 273 -9.12 7.49 -12.73
CA SER A 273 -9.89 7.22 -11.51
C SER A 273 -9.42 8.03 -10.29
N ARG A 274 -8.15 8.42 -10.23
CA ARG A 274 -7.56 9.11 -9.07
C ARG A 274 -7.53 10.62 -9.23
N GLY A 275 -7.65 11.14 -10.47
CA GLY A 275 -7.43 12.56 -10.76
C GLY A 275 -5.97 12.97 -10.50
N ALA A 276 -5.73 14.28 -10.36
CA ALA A 276 -4.39 14.83 -10.15
C ALA A 276 -3.38 14.29 -11.19
N LYS A 277 -3.76 14.37 -12.47
CA LYS A 277 -3.07 13.73 -13.61
C LYS A 277 -1.58 14.08 -13.67
N GLY A 278 -1.22 15.33 -13.38
CA GLY A 278 0.18 15.78 -13.41
C GLY A 278 1.09 15.07 -12.41
N LYS A 279 0.56 14.63 -11.27
CA LYS A 279 1.32 13.88 -10.27
C LYS A 279 1.71 12.48 -10.73
N TRP A 280 1.07 11.95 -11.76
CA TRP A 280 1.39 10.65 -12.36
C TRP A 280 2.58 10.70 -13.31
N PHE A 281 3.08 11.88 -13.68
CA PHE A 281 4.21 12.06 -14.59
C PHE A 281 5.39 11.13 -14.25
N ALA A 282 5.84 11.13 -12.99
CA ALA A 282 6.99 10.32 -12.59
C ALA A 282 6.73 8.82 -12.70
N ALA A 283 5.50 8.36 -12.47
CA ALA A 283 5.09 6.97 -12.62
C ALA A 283 5.07 6.55 -14.10
N ALA A 284 4.40 7.34 -14.96
CA ALA A 284 4.31 7.10 -16.40
C ALA A 284 5.69 7.08 -17.06
N LYS A 285 6.55 8.07 -16.76
CA LYS A 285 7.94 8.13 -17.22
C LYS A 285 8.73 6.88 -16.82
N THR A 286 8.60 6.44 -15.55
CA THR A 286 9.34 5.28 -15.05
C THR A 286 8.82 3.97 -15.65
N ALA A 287 7.53 3.90 -15.96
CA ALA A 287 6.90 2.80 -16.67
C ALA A 287 7.24 2.79 -18.18
N LYS A 288 7.95 3.81 -18.68
CA LYS A 288 8.36 4.01 -20.08
C LYS A 288 7.20 4.30 -21.05
N TYR A 289 6.07 4.77 -20.56
CA TYR A 289 4.97 5.30 -21.37
C TYR A 289 5.18 6.82 -21.52
N LEU A 290 6.12 7.20 -22.40
CA LEU A 290 6.58 8.60 -22.50
C LEU A 290 5.52 9.54 -23.06
N ASP A 291 4.65 9.07 -23.93
CA ASP A 291 3.48 9.80 -24.42
C ASP A 291 2.49 10.10 -23.28
N VAL A 292 2.13 9.12 -22.47
CA VAL A 292 1.30 9.31 -21.26
C VAL A 292 1.99 10.27 -20.28
N ALA A 293 3.31 10.17 -20.15
CA ALA A 293 4.07 11.08 -19.29
C ALA A 293 3.99 12.53 -19.82
N LEU A 294 4.02 12.78 -21.13
CA LEU A 294 3.85 14.11 -21.70
C LEU A 294 2.45 14.68 -21.43
N ASP A 295 1.42 13.87 -21.57
CA ASP A 295 0.04 14.27 -21.23
C ASP A 295 -0.07 14.64 -19.74
N CYS A 296 0.62 13.94 -18.87
CA CYS A 296 0.72 14.28 -17.45
C CYS A 296 1.54 15.58 -17.23
N ALA A 297 2.66 15.74 -17.95
CA ALA A 297 3.51 16.93 -17.84
C ALA A 297 2.77 18.23 -18.20
N ALA A 298 1.83 18.15 -19.15
CA ALA A 298 1.01 19.30 -19.55
C ALA A 298 0.01 19.75 -18.48
N GLN A 299 -0.28 18.92 -17.47
CA GLN A 299 -1.32 19.22 -16.48
C GLN A 299 -0.86 20.26 -15.45
N PRO A 300 -1.79 21.10 -14.95
CA PRO A 300 -1.46 22.19 -14.01
C PRO A 300 -0.81 21.76 -12.69
N ASP A 301 -1.03 20.54 -12.27
CA ASP A 301 -0.52 19.96 -11.02
C ASP A 301 0.77 19.16 -11.20
N ALA A 302 1.37 19.19 -12.40
CA ALA A 302 2.71 18.65 -12.61
C ALA A 302 3.76 19.54 -11.94
N ALA A 303 4.74 18.92 -11.26
CA ALA A 303 5.75 19.66 -10.52
C ALA A 303 6.92 20.09 -11.44
N PRO A 304 7.16 21.39 -11.66
CA PRO A 304 8.21 21.88 -12.57
C PRO A 304 9.59 21.32 -12.28
N ALA A 305 10.00 21.28 -11.03
CA ALA A 305 11.30 20.71 -10.63
C ALA A 305 11.46 19.21 -11.01
N THR A 306 10.36 18.46 -11.09
CA THR A 306 10.40 17.05 -11.54
C THR A 306 10.50 16.97 -13.07
N LEU A 307 9.87 17.91 -13.79
CA LEU A 307 9.96 18.02 -15.24
C LEU A 307 11.36 18.45 -15.67
N ILE A 308 11.98 19.44 -15.03
CA ILE A 308 13.34 19.90 -15.29
C ILE A 308 14.34 18.76 -15.15
N ARG A 309 14.26 18.00 -14.04
CA ARG A 309 15.10 16.81 -13.86
C ARG A 309 14.89 15.77 -14.95
N ALA A 310 13.66 15.59 -15.42
CA ALA A 310 13.39 14.65 -16.50
C ALA A 310 13.98 15.16 -17.84
N ALA A 311 13.85 16.45 -18.15
CA ALA A 311 14.47 17.06 -19.33
C ALA A 311 15.97 16.80 -19.35
N ARG A 312 16.67 17.00 -18.21
CA ARG A 312 18.09 16.69 -18.06
C ARG A 312 18.39 15.21 -18.31
N ASP A 313 17.69 14.33 -17.60
CA ASP A 313 18.01 12.90 -17.54
C ASP A 313 17.72 12.18 -18.88
N PHE A 314 16.82 12.73 -19.70
CA PHE A 314 16.42 12.17 -20.99
C PHE A 314 17.05 12.86 -22.21
N ALA A 315 17.77 13.98 -22.02
CA ALA A 315 18.36 14.76 -23.10
C ALA A 315 19.21 13.95 -24.11
N ILE A 316 19.80 12.84 -23.68
CA ILE A 316 20.63 11.98 -24.54
C ILE A 316 19.84 10.85 -25.18
N LYS A 317 18.94 10.20 -24.41
CA LYS A 317 18.27 8.96 -24.82
C LYS A 317 16.97 9.23 -25.59
N GLU A 318 16.25 10.25 -25.21
CA GLU A 318 14.94 10.64 -25.74
C GLU A 318 14.89 12.17 -25.85
N PRO A 319 15.68 12.77 -26.78
CA PRO A 319 15.83 14.22 -26.84
C PRO A 319 14.53 14.95 -27.14
N ASP A 320 13.67 14.42 -28.00
CA ASP A 320 12.37 15.04 -28.31
C ASP A 320 11.46 15.07 -27.09
N PHE A 321 11.45 13.99 -26.29
CA PHE A 321 10.73 13.97 -25.00
C PHE A 321 11.31 14.99 -24.03
N ALA A 322 12.64 15.11 -23.95
CA ALA A 322 13.32 16.05 -23.06
C ALA A 322 12.99 17.50 -23.40
N VAL A 323 12.96 17.86 -24.70
CA VAL A 323 12.55 19.19 -25.18
C VAL A 323 11.11 19.49 -24.73
N GLN A 324 10.16 18.59 -25.01
CA GLN A 324 8.74 18.83 -24.69
C GLN A 324 8.52 18.95 -23.18
N VAL A 325 9.13 18.08 -22.38
CA VAL A 325 9.01 18.12 -20.91
C VAL A 325 9.63 19.42 -20.36
N GLY A 326 10.78 19.86 -20.90
CA GLY A 326 11.40 21.12 -20.51
C GLY A 326 10.54 22.33 -20.84
N LEU A 327 9.91 22.37 -22.02
CA LEU A 327 8.95 23.42 -22.40
C LEU A 327 7.72 23.44 -21.47
N HIS A 328 7.19 22.28 -21.07
CA HIS A 328 6.12 22.22 -20.07
C HIS A 328 6.57 22.75 -18.71
N ALA A 329 7.81 22.44 -18.29
CA ALA A 329 8.36 22.98 -17.04
C ALA A 329 8.41 24.51 -17.07
N ILE A 330 8.92 25.10 -18.15
CA ILE A 330 8.97 26.57 -18.34
C ILE A 330 7.57 27.17 -18.31
N ALA A 331 6.61 26.56 -19.04
CA ALA A 331 5.22 27.03 -19.04
C ALA A 331 4.61 27.04 -17.63
N HIS A 332 4.90 26.03 -16.81
CA HIS A 332 4.44 25.99 -15.42
C HIS A 332 5.11 27.04 -14.54
N LEU A 333 6.42 27.25 -14.68
CA LEU A 333 7.13 28.31 -13.97
C LEU A 333 6.61 29.70 -14.33
N LEU A 334 6.37 29.98 -15.61
CA LEU A 334 5.76 31.21 -16.04
C LEU A 334 4.34 31.42 -15.47
N ALA A 335 3.61 30.34 -15.24
CA ALA A 335 2.30 30.38 -14.58
C ALA A 335 2.39 30.47 -13.05
N GLY A 336 3.59 30.69 -12.46
CA GLY A 336 3.81 30.79 -11.02
C GLY A 336 3.61 29.48 -10.26
N ARG A 337 3.72 28.34 -10.95
CA ARG A 337 3.53 27.00 -10.35
C ARG A 337 4.84 26.42 -9.86
N GLY A 338 4.75 25.60 -8.83
CA GLY A 338 5.91 24.94 -8.21
C GLY A 338 6.00 25.23 -6.72
N TYR A 339 6.88 24.51 -6.04
CA TYR A 339 7.20 24.78 -4.66
C TYR A 339 8.43 25.72 -4.63
N GLU A 340 8.25 26.94 -4.15
CA GLU A 340 9.28 28.00 -4.10
C GLU A 340 10.08 28.16 -5.42
N PRO A 341 9.40 28.41 -6.58
CA PRO A 341 10.08 28.51 -7.86
C PRO A 341 10.99 29.73 -7.89
N SER A 342 12.14 29.57 -8.54
CA SER A 342 13.13 30.65 -8.68
C SER A 342 13.45 30.95 -10.14
N PRO A 343 13.92 32.18 -10.49
CA PRO A 343 14.38 32.48 -11.85
C PRO A 343 15.47 31.53 -12.37
N PHE A 344 16.29 30.94 -11.48
CA PHE A 344 17.31 29.96 -11.87
C PHE A 344 16.71 28.66 -12.42
N ASP A 345 15.49 28.29 -12.01
CA ASP A 345 14.80 27.14 -12.57
C ASP A 345 14.47 27.32 -14.07
N ILE A 346 14.25 28.58 -14.50
CA ILE A 346 14.10 28.93 -15.92
C ILE A 346 15.40 28.66 -16.67
N ASP A 347 16.54 29.10 -16.15
CA ASP A 347 17.85 28.89 -16.78
C ASP A 347 18.16 27.41 -16.94
N GLU A 348 17.95 26.65 -15.86
CA GLU A 348 18.16 25.20 -15.89
C GLU A 348 17.27 24.54 -16.95
N ALA A 349 15.98 24.88 -16.99
CA ALA A 349 15.04 24.33 -17.94
C ALA A 349 15.40 24.71 -19.38
N VAL A 350 15.72 25.98 -19.67
CA VAL A 350 16.13 26.46 -21.00
C VAL A 350 17.43 25.75 -21.42
N GLY A 351 18.42 25.64 -20.54
CA GLY A 351 19.68 24.96 -20.82
C GLY A 351 19.44 23.49 -21.24
N HIS A 352 18.55 22.78 -20.55
CA HIS A 352 18.22 21.40 -20.88
C HIS A 352 17.42 21.27 -22.19
N VAL A 353 16.51 22.18 -22.48
CA VAL A 353 15.78 22.26 -23.78
C VAL A 353 16.75 22.45 -24.92
N MET A 354 17.65 23.43 -24.84
CA MET A 354 18.64 23.70 -25.89
C MET A 354 19.65 22.57 -26.06
N ALA A 355 20.15 22.00 -24.97
CA ALA A 355 21.05 20.87 -25.03
C ALA A 355 20.41 19.61 -25.64
N ALA A 356 19.12 19.39 -25.43
CA ALA A 356 18.39 18.27 -26.03
C ALA A 356 18.07 18.53 -27.50
N SER A 357 17.62 19.76 -27.88
CA SER A 357 17.32 20.13 -29.26
C SER A 357 18.54 20.10 -30.18
N ALA A 358 19.73 20.47 -29.66
CA ALA A 358 20.98 20.38 -30.42
C ALA A 358 21.33 18.93 -30.86
N ARG A 359 20.82 17.92 -30.17
CA ARG A 359 21.05 16.52 -30.55
C ARG A 359 20.21 16.05 -31.71
N THR A 360 19.12 16.74 -32.00
CA THR A 360 18.19 16.44 -33.09
C THR A 360 18.24 17.48 -34.21
N GLY A 361 19.09 18.51 -34.08
CA GLY A 361 19.17 19.62 -35.03
C GLY A 361 17.90 20.48 -35.04
N GLN A 362 17.21 20.60 -33.89
CA GLN A 362 15.93 21.29 -33.76
C GLN A 362 16.05 22.58 -32.90
N GLU A 363 17.25 23.15 -32.79
CA GLU A 363 17.53 24.33 -31.95
C GLU A 363 16.63 25.51 -32.34
N ASP A 364 16.50 25.78 -33.62
CA ASP A 364 15.64 26.85 -34.12
C ASP A 364 14.17 26.65 -33.76
N GLN A 365 13.69 25.41 -33.78
CA GLN A 365 12.33 25.10 -33.40
C GLN A 365 12.13 25.30 -31.88
N ALA A 366 13.08 24.83 -31.08
CA ALA A 366 13.06 24.99 -29.62
C ALA A 366 13.08 26.50 -29.26
N LEU A 367 13.90 27.30 -29.93
CA LEU A 367 13.97 28.74 -29.73
C LEU A 367 12.62 29.41 -30.03
N ARG A 368 12.00 29.11 -31.16
CA ARG A 368 10.65 29.64 -31.49
C ARG A 368 9.60 29.28 -30.44
N GLU A 369 9.65 28.08 -29.87
CA GLU A 369 8.73 27.69 -28.78
C GLU A 369 9.01 28.48 -27.48
N LEU A 370 10.27 28.75 -27.16
CA LEU A 370 10.65 29.59 -26.01
C LEU A 370 10.16 31.03 -26.22
N GLU A 371 10.33 31.61 -27.43
CA GLU A 371 9.81 32.93 -27.79
C GLU A 371 8.28 32.98 -27.70
N ARG A 372 7.59 31.93 -28.14
CA ARG A 372 6.13 31.83 -28.03
C ARG A 372 5.70 31.81 -26.54
N LEU A 373 6.40 31.13 -25.69
CA LEU A 373 6.15 31.15 -24.24
C LEU A 373 6.44 32.53 -23.62
N ALA A 374 7.49 33.22 -24.11
CA ALA A 374 7.87 34.56 -23.65
C ALA A 374 6.91 35.66 -24.11
N ALA A 375 6.05 35.39 -25.09
CA ALA A 375 5.00 36.33 -25.53
C ALA A 375 3.76 36.29 -24.61
N ASN A 376 3.67 35.43 -23.63
CA ASN A 376 2.53 35.32 -22.72
C ASN A 376 2.48 36.50 -21.73
N ALA A 377 1.52 37.39 -21.89
CA ALA A 377 1.33 38.59 -21.08
C ALA A 377 0.87 38.30 -19.63
N SER A 378 0.35 37.08 -19.37
CA SER A 378 -0.16 36.65 -18.04
C SER A 378 0.88 35.91 -17.22
N ALA A 379 2.15 35.86 -17.67
CA ALA A 379 3.23 35.18 -17.00
C ALA A 379 3.72 35.93 -15.73
N ASP A 380 4.28 35.19 -14.79
CA ASP A 380 4.98 35.77 -13.65
C ASP A 380 6.08 36.71 -14.15
N PRO A 381 6.12 38.01 -13.69
CA PRO A 381 7.01 39.02 -14.27
C PRO A 381 8.50 38.67 -14.08
N GLN A 382 8.90 38.04 -12.97
CA GLN A 382 10.30 37.68 -12.71
C GLN A 382 10.74 36.51 -13.59
N MET A 383 9.91 35.47 -13.68
CA MET A 383 10.14 34.33 -14.54
C MET A 383 10.18 34.72 -16.00
N LEU A 384 9.26 35.59 -16.42
CA LEU A 384 9.21 36.13 -17.80
C LEU A 384 10.45 36.95 -18.14
N ALA A 385 10.89 37.86 -17.26
CA ALA A 385 12.08 38.64 -17.46
C ALA A 385 13.32 37.76 -17.63
N ARG A 386 13.42 36.71 -16.80
CA ARG A 386 14.54 35.76 -16.89
C ARG A 386 14.51 34.95 -18.17
N LEU A 387 13.34 34.44 -18.59
CA LEU A 387 13.22 33.72 -19.87
C LEU A 387 13.65 34.61 -21.07
N LYS A 388 13.24 35.89 -21.11
CA LYS A 388 13.65 36.82 -22.16
C LYS A 388 15.15 37.06 -22.16
N SER A 389 15.78 37.16 -20.97
CA SER A 389 17.24 37.27 -20.85
C SER A 389 17.95 36.02 -21.39
N SER A 390 17.48 34.82 -21.04
CA SER A 390 18.08 33.55 -21.50
C SER A 390 17.96 33.39 -23.01
N ILE A 391 16.82 33.81 -23.63
CA ILE A 391 16.64 33.81 -25.10
C ILE A 391 17.67 34.74 -25.75
N ALA A 392 17.79 36.00 -25.26
CA ALA A 392 18.73 36.98 -25.81
C ALA A 392 20.21 36.53 -25.65
N GLU A 393 20.55 35.77 -24.64
CA GLU A 393 21.89 35.20 -24.48
C GLU A 393 22.17 34.10 -25.52
N ILE A 394 21.19 33.25 -25.82
CA ILE A 394 21.28 32.20 -26.87
C ILE A 394 21.48 32.82 -28.25
N GLU A 395 20.68 33.87 -28.61
CA GLU A 395 20.81 34.56 -29.91
C GLU A 395 22.16 35.20 -30.11
N LYS A 396 22.75 35.79 -29.05
CA LYS A 396 24.11 36.39 -29.10
C LYS A 396 25.23 35.34 -29.22
N GLY A 397 25.01 34.14 -28.75
CA GLY A 397 26.00 33.05 -28.82
C GLY A 397 26.01 32.31 -30.16
N ASN A 398 24.92 32.46 -30.98
CA ASN A 398 24.75 31.85 -32.29
C ASN A 398 25.14 32.80 -33.46
N GLY A 399 25.51 34.06 -33.20
CA GLY A 399 25.99 35.03 -34.17
C GLY A 399 27.50 35.23 -34.06
#